data_dc83db9ededcedbdc18c69f144bf7408
#
_entry.id   dc83db9ededcedbdc18c69f144bf7408
#
_cell.length_a   1.000
_cell.length_b   1.000
_cell.length_c   1.000
_cell.angle_alpha   90.00
_cell.angle_beta   90.00
_cell.angle_gamma   90.00
#
_symmetry.space_group_name_H-M   'P 1'
#
loop_
_entity.id
_entity.type
_entity.pdbx_description
1 polymer ?
#
loop_
_entity_poly.entity_id
_entity_poly.type
_entity_poly.pdbx_seq_one_letter_code
_entity_poly.pdbx_strand_id
1 'polypeptide(L)'
;MKMNMFTAILALCLLFAAVIACSGTETSDSSVSSLTTPSISEGTESPADRRSDSPIEIPESTVTIDPTLAKPITDVSGRNSEVMDEATKTQPDAPVVLAWPEDVGSNHFGKLGDDISGWEGGWIRPHAGRFIWGLIEPKAGEYDWKFTTDKRVERWQDENLAVLVTIWPFATWDQDSCNHDKPEAIGAFPGMGTHLYYPCNEEAYIDWLTAVVERYDGDGIDDMPGLKYPIRHWEVLNEPEMQGPKLTFYQEDSQSYLKLLKVSYRAIKSADSESVVLSGGQAGMQSKFVDYWQPILRGASGYFDLGNIHSISSSDLDFFASEYRDFLDENGFGSTEFWVTEALVGTPPREQKLSEDQLARRTMTGYASSFAAGADIIFNVGGHDPTGGPGSLSEKTVEVMAQTLGDFIGVSPLDENLIEFEMPSGSTVFVLWDNAVLPPSVSGEVTVIDYLGNENIEEAIEVSGSSPRMIIVGPRP
;
A
#
# COMPACT_ATOMS: atom_id res chain seq x y z
N MET A 1 -6.15 26.36 -26.97
CA MET A 1 -6.08 24.98 -26.51
C MET A 1 -5.61 25.08 -25.08
N LYS A 2 -6.52 24.98 -24.09
CA LYS A 2 -6.18 25.03 -22.65
C LYS A 2 -5.84 23.61 -22.26
N MET A 3 -4.58 23.33 -22.08
CA MET A 3 -4.11 22.08 -21.47
C MET A 3 -4.65 22.03 -20.05
N ASN A 4 -5.35 20.97 -19.68
CA ASN A 4 -5.85 20.80 -18.33
C ASN A 4 -4.68 20.76 -17.35
N MET A 5 -4.76 21.55 -16.29
CA MET A 5 -3.72 21.66 -15.24
C MET A 5 -3.38 20.27 -14.63
N PHE A 6 -4.33 19.35 -14.60
CA PHE A 6 -4.16 17.95 -14.18
C PHE A 6 -3.18 17.15 -15.04
N THR A 7 -3.23 17.29 -16.36
CA THR A 7 -2.31 16.58 -17.27
C THR A 7 -0.87 17.09 -17.14
N ALA A 8 -0.69 18.35 -16.78
CA ALA A 8 0.65 18.92 -16.57
C ALA A 8 1.30 18.45 -15.24
N ILE A 9 0.50 18.24 -14.20
CA ILE A 9 0.96 17.76 -12.90
C ILE A 9 1.32 16.26 -12.98
N LEU A 10 0.52 15.48 -13.69
CA LEU A 10 0.78 14.06 -13.93
C LEU A 10 2.09 13.86 -14.72
N ALA A 11 2.31 14.66 -15.78
CA ALA A 11 3.55 14.63 -16.56
C ALA A 11 4.79 15.05 -15.75
N LEU A 12 4.60 15.85 -14.70
CA LEU A 12 5.69 16.30 -13.83
C LEU A 12 6.15 15.17 -12.89
N CYS A 13 5.22 14.37 -12.35
CA CYS A 13 5.56 13.22 -11.51
C CYS A 13 6.36 12.15 -12.26
N LEU A 14 6.03 11.87 -13.52
CA LEU A 14 6.74 10.90 -14.36
C LEU A 14 8.14 11.35 -14.77
N LEU A 15 8.32 12.64 -15.03
CA LEU A 15 9.66 13.22 -15.29
C LEU A 15 10.56 13.09 -14.05
N PHE A 16 9.98 13.06 -12.84
CA PHE A 16 10.73 12.96 -11.60
C PHE A 16 11.15 11.53 -11.26
N ALA A 17 10.31 10.51 -11.52
CA ALA A 17 10.68 9.10 -11.34
C ALA A 17 11.88 8.71 -12.21
N ALA A 18 11.90 9.12 -13.48
CA ALA A 18 13.00 8.86 -14.40
C ALA A 18 14.32 9.58 -14.04
N VAL A 19 14.28 10.65 -13.26
CA VAL A 19 15.47 11.43 -12.88
C VAL A 19 16.06 10.99 -11.54
N ILE A 20 15.29 10.39 -10.64
CA ILE A 20 15.80 9.87 -9.35
C ILE A 20 16.73 8.67 -9.58
N ALA A 21 16.49 7.85 -10.59
CA ALA A 21 17.39 6.79 -11.01
C ALA A 21 18.75 7.26 -11.55
N CYS A 22 18.92 8.56 -11.86
CA CYS A 22 20.16 9.11 -12.43
C CYS A 22 21.10 9.80 -11.42
N SER A 23 20.75 9.95 -10.14
CA SER A 23 21.56 10.76 -9.20
C SER A 23 22.54 9.98 -8.32
N GLY A 24 22.76 8.70 -8.58
CA GLY A 24 23.66 7.82 -7.81
C GLY A 24 25.03 7.57 -8.45
N THR A 25 25.69 8.57 -9.06
CA THR A 25 27.08 8.39 -9.53
C THR A 25 28.00 9.44 -8.94
N GLU A 26 28.69 9.05 -7.87
CA GLU A 26 29.98 9.66 -7.54
C GLU A 26 31.04 9.17 -8.55
N THR A 27 31.60 10.09 -9.30
CA THR A 27 32.74 9.84 -10.17
C THR A 27 34.00 9.70 -9.31
N SER A 28 34.51 8.49 -9.17
CA SER A 28 35.87 8.29 -8.71
C SER A 28 36.85 8.41 -9.89
N ASP A 29 37.53 9.53 -9.93
CA ASP A 29 38.66 9.75 -10.82
C ASP A 29 39.86 8.95 -10.29
N SER A 30 40.32 7.95 -11.03
CA SER A 30 41.48 7.13 -10.71
C SER A 30 42.72 7.75 -11.38
N SER A 31 43.51 8.46 -10.63
CA SER A 31 44.93 8.71 -11.00
C SER A 31 45.83 7.74 -10.23
N VAL A 32 46.48 6.89 -10.98
CA VAL A 32 47.50 5.93 -10.55
C VAL A 32 48.75 6.71 -10.06
N SER A 33 49.20 6.44 -8.85
CA SER A 33 50.59 6.65 -8.44
C SER A 33 51.00 5.56 -7.46
N SER A 34 51.95 4.78 -7.90
CA SER A 34 52.68 3.75 -7.16
C SER A 34 53.55 4.41 -6.07
N LEU A 35 53.63 3.79 -4.85
CA LEU A 35 54.87 3.58 -4.11
C LEU A 35 54.65 2.89 -2.74
N THR A 36 55.27 1.74 -2.63
CA THR A 36 55.99 1.13 -1.48
C THR A 36 55.29 0.91 -0.13
N THR A 37 55.20 -0.36 0.21
CA THR A 37 55.10 -0.94 1.55
C THR A 37 56.27 -0.58 2.47
N PRO A 38 56.05 -0.52 3.79
CA PRO A 38 56.75 -1.51 4.63
C PRO A 38 55.84 -2.21 5.67
N SER A 39 56.14 -3.48 5.86
CA SER A 39 55.71 -4.37 6.91
C SER A 39 56.33 -3.99 8.28
N ILE A 40 55.64 -4.25 9.40
CA ILE A 40 56.16 -4.65 10.72
C ILE A 40 54.94 -5.05 11.60
N SER A 41 54.82 -6.25 11.93
CA SER A 41 55.02 -7.10 13.13
C SER A 41 53.92 -7.08 14.19
N GLU A 42 53.52 -8.28 14.45
CA GLU A 42 52.83 -8.94 15.56
C GLU A 42 52.92 -8.26 16.94
N GLY A 43 51.80 -8.38 17.66
CA GLY A 43 51.69 -8.14 19.10
C GLY A 43 50.42 -8.73 19.66
N THR A 44 50.48 -10.00 20.04
CA THR A 44 49.53 -10.72 20.90
C THR A 44 49.50 -10.10 22.29
N GLU A 45 48.30 -9.87 22.85
CA GLU A 45 48.01 -10.09 24.26
C GLU A 45 46.51 -10.06 24.54
N SER A 46 46.02 -11.19 25.06
CA SER A 46 44.75 -11.34 25.78
C SER A 46 45.01 -11.11 27.26
N PRO A 47 44.09 -10.55 28.03
CA PRO A 47 43.66 -11.32 29.19
C PRO A 47 42.16 -11.27 29.51
N ALA A 48 41.80 -12.38 30.03
CA ALA A 48 40.61 -12.89 30.66
C ALA A 48 39.85 -12.01 31.65
N ASP A 49 38.52 -12.28 31.66
CA ASP A 49 37.69 -12.54 32.82
C ASP A 49 37.44 -11.43 33.86
N ARG A 50 36.20 -10.95 33.92
CA ARG A 50 35.44 -10.78 35.15
C ARG A 50 33.93 -10.74 34.90
N ARG A 51 33.27 -11.82 35.22
CA ARG A 51 31.82 -11.86 35.49
C ARG A 51 31.47 -10.99 36.68
N SER A 52 30.37 -10.29 36.58
CA SER A 52 29.60 -9.86 37.76
C SER A 52 28.12 -9.89 37.37
N ASP A 53 27.48 -11.00 37.76
CA ASP A 53 26.03 -11.15 37.76
C ASP A 53 25.45 -10.30 38.89
N SER A 54 24.45 -9.47 38.59
CA SER A 54 23.43 -9.06 39.51
C SER A 54 22.16 -8.70 38.76
N PRO A 55 20.98 -9.27 39.09
CA PRO A 55 19.72 -9.00 38.42
C PRO A 55 19.15 -7.66 38.91
N ILE A 56 18.70 -6.87 37.94
CA ILE A 56 17.91 -5.67 38.22
C ILE A 56 16.44 -6.09 38.37
N GLU A 57 15.91 -5.99 39.57
CA GLU A 57 14.48 -6.14 39.86
C GLU A 57 13.71 -4.96 39.25
N ILE A 58 12.70 -5.30 38.45
CA ILE A 58 11.70 -4.36 37.93
C ILE A 58 10.53 -4.37 38.90
N PRO A 59 10.10 -3.24 39.50
CA PRO A 59 8.93 -3.22 40.37
C PRO A 59 7.63 -3.35 39.54
N GLU A 60 6.86 -4.36 39.83
CA GLU A 60 5.47 -4.50 39.38
C GLU A 60 4.62 -3.39 40.03
N SER A 61 4.09 -2.51 39.21
CA SER A 61 3.10 -1.50 39.63
C SER A 61 1.70 -2.07 39.37
N THR A 62 1.13 -2.66 40.40
CA THR A 62 -0.29 -3.05 40.44
C THR A 62 -1.14 -1.79 40.63
N VAL A 63 -1.86 -1.38 39.58
CA VAL A 63 -2.92 -0.38 39.68
C VAL A 63 -4.20 -1.05 40.17
N THR A 64 -4.55 -0.79 41.42
CA THR A 64 -5.82 -1.22 42.01
C THR A 64 -6.90 -0.20 41.64
N ILE A 65 -7.90 -0.64 40.88
CA ILE A 65 -9.11 0.17 40.57
C ILE A 65 -10.07 0.04 41.76
N ASP A 66 -10.40 1.17 42.36
CA ASP A 66 -11.37 1.28 43.49
C ASP A 66 -12.80 1.39 42.90
N PRO A 67 -13.74 0.47 43.23
CA PRO A 67 -15.09 0.46 42.65
C PRO A 67 -16.13 1.18 43.53
N THR A 68 -15.84 2.33 44.07
CA THR A 68 -16.82 3.07 44.90
C THR A 68 -16.94 4.54 44.46
N LEU A 69 -17.77 4.82 43.43
CA LEU A 69 -18.43 6.13 43.28
C LEU A 69 -19.63 6.04 42.30
N ALA A 70 -20.62 5.23 42.65
CA ALA A 70 -21.97 5.37 42.10
C ALA A 70 -22.87 5.95 43.20
N LYS A 71 -23.24 7.19 43.09
CA LYS A 71 -24.32 7.78 43.89
C LYS A 71 -25.62 7.76 43.11
N PRO A 72 -26.72 7.21 43.64
CA PRO A 72 -28.02 7.31 43.00
C PRO A 72 -28.65 8.70 43.21
N ILE A 73 -29.16 9.28 42.15
CA ILE A 73 -29.99 10.50 42.22
C ILE A 73 -31.41 10.06 42.49
N THR A 74 -31.92 10.48 43.62
CA THR A 74 -33.28 10.30 44.08
C THR A 74 -34.25 11.24 43.38
N ASP A 75 -35.34 10.65 42.92
CA ASP A 75 -36.69 11.06 42.68
C ASP A 75 -37.11 12.49 43.14
N VAL A 76 -37.70 13.30 42.22
CA VAL A 76 -38.57 14.41 42.52
C VAL A 76 -39.85 14.24 41.72
N SER A 77 -40.84 13.66 42.40
CA SER A 77 -42.24 13.66 41.94
C SER A 77 -42.89 15.04 42.08
N GLY A 78 -43.62 15.52 41.08
CA GLY A 78 -44.52 16.65 41.26
C GLY A 78 -45.13 17.21 39.97
N ARG A 79 -46.30 16.67 39.59
CA ARG A 79 -47.48 17.29 38.94
C ARG A 79 -47.30 18.22 37.72
N ASN A 80 -47.83 17.84 36.54
CA ASN A 80 -49.19 18.25 36.09
C ASN A 80 -49.54 17.53 34.80
N SER A 81 -50.77 16.97 34.79
CA SER A 81 -51.43 16.42 33.62
C SER A 81 -51.96 17.55 32.74
N GLU A 82 -51.41 17.67 31.52
CA GLU A 82 -52.15 18.22 30.38
C GLU A 82 -52.04 17.18 29.25
N VAL A 83 -53.23 16.74 28.82
CA VAL A 83 -53.44 15.89 27.67
C VAL A 83 -53.09 16.69 26.43
N MET A 84 -51.99 16.35 25.80
CA MET A 84 -51.67 16.78 24.45
C MET A 84 -51.45 15.53 23.57
N ASP A 85 -52.07 15.62 22.42
CA ASP A 85 -52.10 14.60 21.34
C ASP A 85 -50.81 13.78 21.22
N GLU A 86 -51.04 12.49 21.19
CA GLU A 86 -50.07 11.48 20.89
C GLU A 86 -49.64 11.58 19.41
N ALA A 87 -48.80 12.56 19.09
CA ALA A 87 -47.97 12.48 17.88
C ALA A 87 -47.06 11.29 18.08
N THR A 88 -47.31 10.23 17.31
CA THR A 88 -46.47 9.03 17.20
C THR A 88 -45.01 9.51 16.95
N LYS A 89 -44.21 9.58 18.02
CA LYS A 89 -42.76 9.68 17.88
C LYS A 89 -42.35 8.36 17.25
N THR A 90 -42.12 8.35 15.95
CA THR A 90 -41.32 7.30 15.31
C THR A 90 -39.99 7.28 16.07
N GLN A 91 -39.76 6.18 16.77
CA GLN A 91 -38.47 5.87 17.34
C GLN A 91 -37.49 5.95 16.18
N PRO A 92 -36.34 6.63 16.26
CA PRO A 92 -35.37 6.58 15.18
C PRO A 92 -35.04 5.13 14.92
N ASP A 93 -35.07 4.72 13.66
CA ASP A 93 -34.65 3.39 13.26
C ASP A 93 -33.25 3.15 13.80
N ALA A 94 -33.00 1.93 14.27
CA ALA A 94 -31.66 1.57 14.71
C ALA A 94 -30.66 1.80 13.57
N PRO A 95 -29.42 2.22 13.87
CA PRO A 95 -28.40 2.40 12.85
C PRO A 95 -28.28 1.14 11.98
N VAL A 96 -28.16 1.33 10.67
CA VAL A 96 -27.99 0.22 9.72
C VAL A 96 -26.51 -0.02 9.58
N VAL A 97 -26.02 -1.11 10.15
CA VAL A 97 -24.62 -1.53 9.98
C VAL A 97 -24.46 -2.18 8.60
N LEU A 98 -23.51 -1.68 7.81
CA LEU A 98 -23.23 -2.19 6.48
C LEU A 98 -22.26 -3.39 6.57
N ALA A 99 -22.57 -4.44 5.81
CA ALA A 99 -21.67 -5.58 5.70
C ALA A 99 -20.64 -5.36 4.59
N TRP A 100 -19.44 -5.93 4.75
CA TRP A 100 -18.50 -6.08 3.66
C TRP A 100 -19.01 -7.16 2.71
N PRO A 101 -19.25 -6.87 1.42
CA PRO A 101 -19.72 -7.88 0.47
C PRO A 101 -18.63 -8.92 0.19
N GLU A 102 -19.04 -10.19 -0.02
CA GLU A 102 -18.10 -11.30 -0.23
C GLU A 102 -17.27 -11.15 -1.53
N ASP A 103 -17.83 -10.48 -2.54
CA ASP A 103 -17.20 -10.25 -3.84
C ASP A 103 -16.33 -8.99 -3.91
N VAL A 104 -16.49 -8.08 -2.94
CA VAL A 104 -15.66 -6.86 -2.90
C VAL A 104 -14.29 -7.18 -2.36
N GLY A 105 -13.25 -6.88 -3.14
CA GLY A 105 -11.85 -7.10 -2.76
C GLY A 105 -11.39 -8.56 -2.83
N SER A 106 -12.19 -9.48 -3.40
CA SER A 106 -11.79 -10.87 -3.62
C SER A 106 -10.73 -11.03 -4.73
N ASN A 107 -10.57 -10.04 -5.59
CA ASN A 107 -9.59 -10.04 -6.67
C ASN A 107 -8.25 -9.47 -6.20
N HIS A 108 -7.16 -10.17 -6.47
CA HIS A 108 -5.79 -9.83 -6.04
C HIS A 108 -5.13 -8.69 -6.83
N PHE A 109 -5.86 -8.06 -7.75
CA PHE A 109 -5.33 -6.99 -8.60
C PHE A 109 -5.94 -5.64 -8.22
N GLY A 110 -5.07 -4.67 -8.02
CA GLY A 110 -5.41 -3.27 -7.73
C GLY A 110 -4.88 -2.31 -8.80
N LYS A 111 -5.41 -1.09 -8.79
CA LYS A 111 -4.97 0.01 -9.65
C LYS A 111 -4.71 1.28 -8.83
N LEU A 112 -3.57 1.92 -9.09
CA LEU A 112 -3.28 3.26 -8.59
C LEU A 112 -3.92 4.29 -9.51
N GLY A 113 -4.65 5.24 -8.97
CA GLY A 113 -5.21 6.38 -9.70
C GLY A 113 -6.71 6.54 -9.53
N ASP A 114 -7.26 7.53 -10.21
CA ASP A 114 -8.71 7.85 -10.18
C ASP A 114 -9.47 7.33 -11.42
N ASP A 115 -8.77 6.93 -12.46
CA ASP A 115 -9.40 6.42 -13.68
C ASP A 115 -9.60 4.92 -13.59
N ILE A 116 -10.86 4.55 -13.43
CA ILE A 116 -11.33 3.16 -13.30
C ILE A 116 -12.02 2.66 -14.59
N SER A 117 -11.92 3.41 -15.69
CA SER A 117 -12.55 3.02 -16.94
C SER A 117 -11.97 1.72 -17.47
N GLY A 118 -12.81 0.68 -17.61
CA GLY A 118 -12.40 -0.65 -18.09
C GLY A 118 -11.53 -1.44 -17.11
N TRP A 119 -11.45 -1.03 -15.83
CA TRP A 119 -10.72 -1.77 -14.82
C TRP A 119 -11.51 -3.01 -14.39
N GLU A 120 -10.87 -4.17 -14.46
CA GLU A 120 -11.44 -5.49 -14.17
C GLU A 120 -10.90 -6.09 -12.85
N GLY A 121 -10.02 -5.37 -12.15
CA GLY A 121 -9.52 -5.82 -10.83
C GLY A 121 -10.45 -5.42 -9.69
N GLY A 122 -10.15 -5.91 -8.48
CA GLY A 122 -10.99 -5.73 -7.29
C GLY A 122 -10.72 -4.49 -6.47
N TRP A 123 -9.58 -3.78 -6.70
CA TRP A 123 -9.11 -2.74 -5.81
C TRP A 123 -8.76 -1.44 -6.52
N ILE A 124 -8.98 -0.34 -5.80
CA ILE A 124 -8.50 0.98 -6.17
C ILE A 124 -7.67 1.59 -5.03
N ARG A 125 -6.49 2.12 -5.34
CA ARG A 125 -5.71 3.00 -4.46
C ARG A 125 -5.74 4.39 -5.06
N PRO A 126 -6.53 5.32 -4.50
CA PRO A 126 -6.65 6.67 -5.02
C PRO A 126 -5.29 7.36 -5.05
N HIS A 127 -5.02 8.07 -6.13
CA HIS A 127 -3.80 8.88 -6.23
C HIS A 127 -3.73 9.91 -5.10
N ALA A 128 -2.50 10.31 -4.74
CA ALA A 128 -2.25 11.39 -3.80
C ALA A 128 -3.16 12.62 -4.05
N GLY A 129 -3.71 13.18 -2.99
CA GLY A 129 -4.57 14.34 -3.06
C GLY A 129 -6.05 14.09 -2.76
N ARG A 130 -6.41 12.89 -2.27
CA ARG A 130 -7.80 12.60 -1.89
C ARG A 130 -8.02 12.65 -0.39
N PHE A 131 -7.24 11.92 0.37
CA PHE A 131 -7.35 11.85 1.83
C PHE A 131 -6.24 12.68 2.49
N ILE A 132 -6.11 13.93 2.07
CA ILE A 132 -5.20 14.91 2.69
C ILE A 132 -5.95 15.66 3.77
N TRP A 133 -5.36 15.72 4.98
CA TRP A 133 -5.96 16.41 6.12
C TRP A 133 -6.44 17.81 5.77
N GLY A 134 -5.56 18.68 5.26
CA GLY A 134 -5.90 20.08 4.95
C GLY A 134 -6.88 20.29 3.78
N LEU A 135 -7.20 19.23 2.99
CA LEU A 135 -8.26 19.29 1.98
C LEU A 135 -9.61 18.89 2.54
N ILE A 136 -9.62 17.91 3.45
CA ILE A 136 -10.85 17.45 4.12
C ILE A 136 -11.22 18.43 5.23
N GLU A 137 -10.25 18.95 5.95
CA GLU A 137 -10.41 19.93 7.03
C GLU A 137 -9.60 21.21 6.70
N PRO A 138 -10.09 22.07 5.80
CA PRO A 138 -9.37 23.27 5.36
C PRO A 138 -9.15 24.30 6.49
N LYS A 139 -9.91 24.21 7.57
CA LYS A 139 -9.73 24.92 8.83
C LYS A 139 -10.13 24.01 9.97
N ALA A 140 -9.48 24.18 11.12
CA ALA A 140 -9.74 23.36 12.30
C ALA A 140 -11.24 23.25 12.62
N GLY A 141 -11.78 22.03 12.63
CA GLY A 141 -13.18 21.72 12.89
C GLY A 141 -14.16 21.98 11.73
N GLU A 142 -13.68 22.41 10.55
CA GLU A 142 -14.53 22.62 9.36
C GLU A 142 -14.23 21.54 8.30
N TYR A 143 -15.12 20.55 8.12
CA TYR A 143 -14.93 19.44 7.17
C TYR A 143 -15.62 19.70 5.82
N ASP A 144 -14.92 19.35 4.73
CA ASP A 144 -15.43 19.37 3.35
C ASP A 144 -15.36 17.98 2.71
N TRP A 145 -16.36 17.17 2.94
CA TRP A 145 -16.48 15.81 2.41
C TRP A 145 -16.96 15.75 0.96
N LYS A 146 -17.88 16.65 0.60
CA LYS A 146 -18.68 16.57 -0.62
C LYS A 146 -17.86 16.62 -1.91
N PHE A 147 -16.79 17.41 -1.94
CA PHE A 147 -16.00 17.62 -3.15
C PHE A 147 -14.65 16.91 -3.11
N THR A 148 -14.21 16.53 -1.94
CA THR A 148 -12.89 15.92 -1.75
C THR A 148 -12.93 14.40 -1.84
N THR A 149 -13.81 13.74 -1.11
CA THR A 149 -13.82 12.28 -0.93
C THR A 149 -15.15 11.59 -1.28
N ASP A 150 -16.29 12.01 -0.76
CA ASP A 150 -17.58 11.29 -0.88
C ASP A 150 -17.94 10.90 -2.31
N LYS A 151 -17.89 11.84 -3.26
CA LYS A 151 -18.22 11.56 -4.67
C LYS A 151 -17.27 10.57 -5.35
N ARG A 152 -16.08 10.44 -4.80
CA ARG A 152 -15.10 9.48 -5.31
C ARG A 152 -15.38 8.10 -4.77
N VAL A 153 -15.64 8.01 -3.47
CA VAL A 153 -16.05 6.77 -2.82
C VAL A 153 -17.31 6.22 -3.46
N GLU A 154 -18.36 7.07 -3.65
CA GLU A 154 -19.58 6.69 -4.38
C GLU A 154 -19.26 6.05 -5.73
N ARG A 155 -18.41 6.71 -6.54
CA ARG A 155 -18.02 6.21 -7.87
C ARG A 155 -17.26 4.88 -7.81
N TRP A 156 -16.32 4.71 -6.88
CA TRP A 156 -15.56 3.47 -6.77
C TRP A 156 -16.45 2.32 -6.31
N GLN A 157 -17.35 2.59 -5.37
CA GLN A 157 -18.32 1.62 -4.89
C GLN A 157 -19.44 1.30 -5.91
N ASP A 158 -19.72 2.21 -6.85
CA ASP A 158 -20.62 1.93 -7.98
C ASP A 158 -20.06 0.84 -8.91
N GLU A 159 -18.72 0.70 -8.97
CA GLU A 159 -18.01 -0.33 -9.73
C GLU A 159 -17.56 -1.52 -8.85
N ASN A 160 -18.10 -1.67 -7.65
CA ASN A 160 -17.77 -2.73 -6.67
C ASN A 160 -16.28 -2.81 -6.30
N LEU A 161 -15.55 -1.71 -6.30
CA LEU A 161 -14.12 -1.69 -5.97
C LEU A 161 -13.89 -1.53 -4.46
N ALA A 162 -13.08 -2.40 -3.89
CA ALA A 162 -12.48 -2.17 -2.58
C ALA A 162 -11.49 -0.99 -2.65
N VAL A 163 -11.41 -0.21 -1.57
CA VAL A 163 -10.61 1.00 -1.54
C VAL A 163 -9.47 0.87 -0.52
N LEU A 164 -8.24 1.03 -0.99
CA LEU A 164 -7.08 1.25 -0.12
C LEU A 164 -6.85 2.76 0.00
N VAL A 165 -7.11 3.33 1.16
CA VAL A 165 -6.92 4.77 1.42
C VAL A 165 -5.52 5.05 1.89
N THR A 166 -4.79 5.94 1.20
CA THR A 166 -3.54 6.52 1.71
C THR A 166 -3.85 7.79 2.50
N ILE A 167 -3.50 7.81 3.77
CA ILE A 167 -3.67 8.93 4.71
C ILE A 167 -2.50 9.91 4.55
N TRP A 168 -2.82 11.20 4.37
CA TRP A 168 -1.83 12.28 4.28
C TRP A 168 -2.01 13.25 5.45
N PRO A 169 -1.15 13.20 6.47
CA PRO A 169 -1.32 13.90 7.75
C PRO A 169 -0.92 15.38 7.70
N PHE A 170 -1.24 16.08 6.61
CA PHE A 170 -0.77 17.44 6.38
C PHE A 170 -1.93 18.41 6.19
N ALA A 171 -2.02 19.40 7.07
CA ALA A 171 -2.87 20.55 6.96
C ALA A 171 -2.02 21.83 7.09
N THR A 172 -2.12 22.75 6.13
CA THR A 172 -1.32 23.97 6.14
C THR A 172 -1.50 24.76 7.42
N TRP A 173 -2.74 24.88 7.92
CA TRP A 173 -3.03 25.59 9.15
C TRP A 173 -2.40 24.96 10.40
N ASP A 174 -2.24 23.63 10.42
CA ASP A 174 -1.52 22.92 11.48
C ASP A 174 -0.01 23.11 11.32
N GLN A 175 0.53 22.82 10.14
CA GLN A 175 1.96 22.90 9.87
C GLN A 175 2.52 24.29 10.09
N ASP A 176 1.79 25.35 9.71
CA ASP A 176 2.20 26.75 9.94
C ASP A 176 2.23 27.11 11.42
N SER A 177 1.56 26.36 12.28
CA SER A 177 1.54 26.65 13.73
C SER A 177 2.88 26.41 14.43
N CYS A 178 3.70 25.43 13.96
CA CYS A 178 4.96 25.08 14.59
C CYS A 178 6.14 24.85 13.61
N ASN A 179 5.85 24.72 12.31
CA ASN A 179 6.86 24.36 11.31
C ASN A 179 7.18 25.48 10.31
N HIS A 180 6.56 26.68 10.46
CA HIS A 180 6.70 27.82 9.54
C HIS A 180 8.16 28.30 9.34
N ASP A 181 9.05 28.02 10.28
CA ASP A 181 10.49 28.36 10.20
C ASP A 181 11.35 27.22 9.63
N LYS A 182 10.75 26.05 9.36
CA LYS A 182 11.49 24.90 8.84
C LYS A 182 11.62 24.96 7.32
N PRO A 183 12.54 24.18 6.72
CA PRO A 183 12.64 24.07 5.27
C PRO A 183 11.34 23.57 4.63
N GLU A 184 10.99 24.16 3.48
CA GLU A 184 9.88 23.70 2.67
C GLU A 184 10.22 22.43 1.89
N ALA A 185 9.25 21.55 1.71
CA ALA A 185 9.37 20.38 0.86
C ALA A 185 9.42 20.77 -0.63
N ILE A 186 10.20 20.03 -1.41
CA ILE A 186 10.26 20.18 -2.86
C ILE A 186 9.47 19.00 -3.46
N GLY A 187 8.58 19.29 -4.43
CA GLY A 187 7.76 18.29 -5.10
C GLY A 187 6.54 17.83 -4.31
N ALA A 188 6.13 18.58 -3.28
CA ALA A 188 4.87 18.37 -2.59
C ALA A 188 3.67 18.46 -3.54
N PHE A 189 2.67 17.62 -3.32
CA PHE A 189 1.45 17.64 -4.13
C PHE A 189 0.54 18.82 -3.74
N PRO A 190 -0.24 19.36 -4.69
CA PRO A 190 -1.23 20.38 -4.38
C PRO A 190 -2.19 19.90 -3.27
N GLY A 191 -2.37 20.73 -2.25
CA GLY A 191 -3.23 20.44 -1.11
C GLY A 191 -2.49 19.94 0.14
N MET A 192 -1.24 19.46 0.00
CA MET A 192 -0.42 19.06 1.16
C MET A 192 0.28 20.25 1.84
N GLY A 193 0.40 21.39 1.15
CA GLY A 193 1.27 22.47 1.59
C GLY A 193 2.73 22.18 1.26
N THR A 194 3.65 22.96 1.87
CA THR A 194 5.10 22.84 1.64
C THR A 194 5.87 22.37 2.86
N HIS A 195 5.23 22.26 4.02
CA HIS A 195 5.79 21.68 5.24
C HIS A 195 5.16 20.31 5.47
N LEU A 196 5.98 19.25 5.38
CA LEU A 196 5.55 17.86 5.46
C LEU A 196 6.18 17.18 6.68
N TYR A 197 5.96 17.77 7.83
CA TYR A 197 6.47 17.31 9.12
C TYR A 197 5.40 16.59 9.91
N TYR A 198 5.77 16.01 11.04
CA TYR A 198 4.83 15.45 12.00
C TYR A 198 3.78 16.52 12.40
N PRO A 199 2.49 16.15 12.58
CA PRO A 199 1.45 17.07 13.02
C PRO A 199 1.85 17.91 14.23
N CYS A 200 1.67 19.23 14.15
CA CYS A 200 1.94 20.13 15.26
C CYS A 200 0.97 19.90 16.40
N ASN A 201 -0.30 19.67 16.08
CA ASN A 201 -1.36 19.32 17.01
C ASN A 201 -1.76 17.85 16.81
N GLU A 202 -1.14 16.95 17.58
CA GLU A 202 -1.40 15.51 17.52
C GLU A 202 -2.86 15.16 17.84
N GLU A 203 -3.49 15.88 18.78
CA GLU A 203 -4.90 15.66 19.16
C GLU A 203 -5.83 16.01 17.98
N ALA A 204 -5.64 17.16 17.33
CA ALA A 204 -6.42 17.53 16.15
C ALA A 204 -6.21 16.54 14.98
N TYR A 205 -5.01 16.00 14.81
CA TYR A 205 -4.74 14.94 13.82
C TYR A 205 -5.53 13.66 14.15
N ILE A 206 -5.54 13.24 15.42
CA ILE A 206 -6.30 12.08 15.88
C ILE A 206 -7.79 12.30 15.65
N ASP A 207 -8.32 13.47 16.01
CA ASP A 207 -9.73 13.82 15.82
C ASP A 207 -10.13 13.78 14.34
N TRP A 208 -9.29 14.37 13.46
CA TRP A 208 -9.51 14.31 12.02
C TRP A 208 -9.52 12.88 11.50
N LEU A 209 -8.51 12.08 11.86
CA LEU A 209 -8.37 10.70 11.37
C LEU A 209 -9.52 9.84 11.85
N THR A 210 -9.93 10.00 13.11
CA THR A 210 -11.13 9.35 13.67
C THR A 210 -12.37 9.71 12.86
N ALA A 211 -12.58 11.01 12.57
CA ALA A 211 -13.72 11.46 11.76
C ALA A 211 -13.66 10.93 10.31
N VAL A 212 -12.48 10.73 9.74
CA VAL A 212 -12.33 10.12 8.40
C VAL A 212 -12.70 8.65 8.42
N VAL A 213 -12.27 7.88 9.42
CA VAL A 213 -12.61 6.45 9.52
C VAL A 213 -14.11 6.29 9.79
N GLU A 214 -14.65 6.99 10.78
CA GLU A 214 -16.08 7.00 11.14
C GLU A 214 -17.00 7.33 9.95
N ARG A 215 -16.54 8.22 9.06
CA ARG A 215 -17.31 8.58 7.86
C ARG A 215 -17.51 7.43 6.88
N TYR A 216 -16.64 6.43 6.91
CA TYR A 216 -16.61 5.36 5.91
C TYR A 216 -16.61 3.96 6.51
N ASP A 217 -16.82 3.79 7.82
CA ASP A 217 -16.77 2.48 8.48
C ASP A 217 -18.09 1.68 8.38
N GLY A 218 -19.19 2.37 8.05
CA GLY A 218 -20.49 1.74 7.76
C GLY A 218 -21.21 1.22 8.99
N ASP A 219 -20.95 1.77 10.17
CA ASP A 219 -21.60 1.36 11.42
C ASP A 219 -22.99 1.98 11.63
N GLY A 220 -23.37 2.93 10.78
CA GLY A 220 -24.67 3.66 10.81
C GLY A 220 -24.62 4.94 11.61
N ILE A 221 -23.43 5.38 12.06
CA ILE A 221 -23.24 6.63 12.81
C ILE A 221 -22.34 7.55 11.98
N ASP A 222 -22.77 8.74 11.67
CA ASP A 222 -22.05 9.78 10.92
C ASP A 222 -21.47 9.34 9.55
N ASP A 223 -21.94 8.21 9.03
CA ASP A 223 -21.57 7.64 7.73
C ASP A 223 -21.80 8.61 6.56
N MET A 224 -21.02 8.41 5.50
CA MET A 224 -21.26 9.02 4.20
C MET A 224 -22.67 8.67 3.70
N PRO A 225 -23.52 9.65 3.36
CA PRO A 225 -24.82 9.36 2.75
C PRO A 225 -24.67 8.57 1.45
N GLY A 226 -25.22 7.36 1.40
CA GLY A 226 -25.14 6.47 0.24
C GLY A 226 -23.91 5.57 0.21
N LEU A 227 -23.17 5.48 1.30
CA LEU A 227 -22.15 4.47 1.48
C LEU A 227 -22.75 3.07 1.27
N LYS A 228 -22.14 2.22 0.44
CA LYS A 228 -22.65 0.89 0.11
C LYS A 228 -22.06 -0.20 1.00
N TYR A 229 -20.80 -0.06 1.35
CA TYR A 229 -20.03 -0.93 2.22
C TYR A 229 -18.87 -0.16 2.87
N PRO A 230 -18.34 -0.62 4.02
CA PRO A 230 -17.29 0.09 4.72
C PRO A 230 -15.99 0.20 3.90
N ILE A 231 -15.18 1.21 4.16
CA ILE A 231 -13.77 1.26 3.76
C ILE A 231 -12.95 0.79 4.96
N ARG A 232 -12.20 -0.30 4.80
CA ARG A 232 -11.47 -0.92 5.90
C ARG A 232 -9.96 -0.87 5.78
N HIS A 233 -9.39 -0.49 4.62
CA HIS A 233 -7.95 -0.57 4.38
C HIS A 233 -7.33 0.83 4.32
N TRP A 234 -6.39 1.08 5.25
CA TRP A 234 -5.81 2.38 5.51
C TRP A 234 -4.29 2.32 5.49
N GLU A 235 -3.65 2.97 4.56
CA GLU A 235 -2.21 3.09 4.43
C GLU A 235 -1.75 4.40 5.08
N VAL A 236 -0.79 4.32 6.00
CA VAL A 236 -0.31 5.50 6.74
C VAL A 236 0.85 6.15 6.00
N LEU A 237 0.57 7.19 5.22
CA LEU A 237 1.52 7.93 4.40
C LEU A 237 2.06 7.09 3.22
N ASN A 238 2.77 7.76 2.31
CA ASN A 238 3.44 7.18 1.14
C ASN A 238 4.93 7.46 1.22
N GLU A 239 5.76 6.43 1.04
CA GLU A 239 7.22 6.55 0.87
C GLU A 239 7.89 7.59 1.80
N PRO A 240 7.75 7.50 3.14
CA PRO A 240 8.26 8.52 4.06
C PRO A 240 9.77 8.72 3.99
N GLU A 241 10.52 7.75 3.47
CA GLU A 241 11.95 7.81 3.24
C GLU A 241 12.35 8.58 1.97
N MET A 242 11.37 8.91 1.12
CA MET A 242 11.61 9.73 -0.07
C MET A 242 11.76 11.21 0.31
N GLN A 243 13.02 11.62 0.57
CA GLN A 243 13.42 12.94 1.03
C GLN A 243 14.42 13.57 0.05
N GLY A 244 14.17 13.40 -1.22
CA GLY A 244 15.06 13.87 -2.29
C GLY A 244 14.84 15.35 -2.66
N PRO A 245 15.80 15.97 -3.37
CA PRO A 245 15.71 17.38 -3.76
C PRO A 245 14.64 17.66 -4.82
N LYS A 246 13.91 16.65 -5.30
CA LYS A 246 12.89 16.79 -6.33
C LYS A 246 11.54 16.23 -5.92
N LEU A 247 11.52 15.34 -4.92
CA LEU A 247 10.33 14.72 -4.41
C LEU A 247 10.55 14.39 -2.94
N THR A 248 9.65 14.84 -2.08
CA THR A 248 9.65 14.59 -0.65
C THR A 248 8.21 14.33 -0.22
N PHE A 249 7.99 13.23 0.48
CA PHE A 249 6.68 12.91 1.06
C PHE A 249 6.64 13.15 2.57
N TYR A 250 7.78 13.11 3.24
CA TYR A 250 7.91 13.37 4.66
C TYR A 250 9.29 13.98 4.97
N GLN A 251 9.35 14.98 5.87
CA GLN A 251 10.58 15.73 6.13
C GLN A 251 11.27 15.37 7.45
N GLU A 252 10.90 14.24 8.06
CA GLU A 252 11.46 13.80 9.32
C GLU A 252 12.01 12.37 9.23
N ASP A 253 12.68 11.93 10.29
CA ASP A 253 13.36 10.64 10.36
C ASP A 253 12.42 9.46 10.61
N SER A 254 12.98 8.27 10.62
CA SER A 254 12.28 7.01 10.87
C SER A 254 11.60 6.94 12.24
N GLN A 255 12.12 7.63 13.27
CA GLN A 255 11.52 7.63 14.60
C GLN A 255 10.25 8.49 14.63
N SER A 256 10.27 9.61 13.93
CA SER A 256 9.10 10.46 13.76
C SER A 256 8.00 9.73 12.97
N TYR A 257 8.37 9.04 11.88
CA TYR A 257 7.41 8.22 11.14
C TYR A 257 6.87 7.06 11.98
N LEU A 258 7.69 6.36 12.74
CA LEU A 258 7.24 5.32 13.67
C LEU A 258 6.22 5.85 14.70
N LYS A 259 6.44 7.08 15.18
CA LYS A 259 5.49 7.75 16.07
C LYS A 259 4.17 8.02 15.33
N LEU A 260 4.22 8.53 14.11
CA LEU A 260 3.05 8.78 13.27
C LEU A 260 2.25 7.48 13.02
N LEU A 261 2.92 6.40 12.62
CA LEU A 261 2.30 5.10 12.39
C LEU A 261 1.55 4.60 13.64
N LYS A 262 2.19 4.70 14.82
CA LYS A 262 1.58 4.27 16.08
C LYS A 262 0.36 5.08 16.49
N VAL A 263 0.39 6.39 16.29
CA VAL A 263 -0.73 7.27 16.59
C VAL A 263 -1.88 7.00 15.63
N SER A 264 -1.58 6.90 14.33
CA SER A 264 -2.58 6.59 13.30
C SER A 264 -3.23 5.22 13.52
N TYR A 265 -2.43 4.18 13.79
CA TYR A 265 -2.95 2.84 14.10
C TYR A 265 -3.97 2.86 15.24
N ARG A 266 -3.64 3.54 16.34
CA ARG A 266 -4.54 3.62 17.50
C ARG A 266 -5.82 4.40 17.18
N ALA A 267 -5.73 5.50 16.46
CA ALA A 267 -6.88 6.30 16.05
C ALA A 267 -7.82 5.48 15.15
N ILE A 268 -7.27 4.83 14.12
CA ILE A 268 -8.04 3.98 13.20
C ILE A 268 -8.71 2.84 13.94
N LYS A 269 -7.95 2.05 14.72
CA LYS A 269 -8.50 0.90 15.48
C LYS A 269 -9.47 1.29 16.59
N SER A 270 -9.41 2.53 17.07
CA SER A 270 -10.35 3.06 18.06
C SER A 270 -11.67 3.48 17.43
N ALA A 271 -11.65 3.99 16.20
CA ALA A 271 -12.83 4.33 15.42
C ALA A 271 -13.49 3.05 14.87
N ASP A 272 -12.71 2.22 14.16
CA ASP A 272 -13.18 0.92 13.65
C ASP A 272 -12.16 -0.19 13.96
N SER A 273 -12.53 -1.11 14.84
CA SER A 273 -11.66 -2.24 15.24
C SER A 273 -11.45 -3.28 14.13
N GLU A 274 -12.32 -3.31 13.10
CA GLU A 274 -12.23 -4.20 11.94
C GLU A 274 -11.38 -3.61 10.81
N SER A 275 -11.03 -2.33 10.90
CA SER A 275 -10.11 -1.69 9.95
C SER A 275 -8.74 -2.36 9.93
N VAL A 276 -8.16 -2.44 8.74
CA VAL A 276 -6.83 -3.01 8.45
C VAL A 276 -5.87 -1.88 8.13
N VAL A 277 -4.75 -1.82 8.85
CA VAL A 277 -3.76 -0.75 8.73
C VAL A 277 -2.52 -1.26 8.02
N LEU A 278 -2.16 -0.62 6.91
CA LEU A 278 -0.91 -0.83 6.20
C LEU A 278 0.15 0.17 6.69
N SER A 279 1.38 -0.29 6.78
CA SER A 279 2.51 0.65 6.83
C SER A 279 2.52 1.50 5.55
N GLY A 280 3.15 2.66 5.57
CA GLY A 280 3.40 3.43 4.33
C GLY A 280 4.20 2.58 3.34
N GLY A 281 3.98 2.78 2.04
CA GLY A 281 4.71 2.03 1.01
C GLY A 281 6.21 2.33 1.07
N GLN A 282 7.04 1.30 1.25
CA GLN A 282 8.48 1.43 1.14
C GLN A 282 8.87 1.59 -0.34
N ALA A 283 9.62 2.63 -0.70
CA ALA A 283 9.92 2.99 -2.11
C ALA A 283 10.88 2.00 -2.83
N GLY A 284 11.22 0.88 -2.22
CA GLY A 284 12.09 -0.17 -2.76
C GLY A 284 13.08 -0.72 -1.74
N MET A 285 13.97 -1.62 -2.18
CA MET A 285 14.91 -2.34 -1.32
C MET A 285 16.35 -1.81 -1.37
N GLN A 286 16.58 -0.61 -1.89
CA GLN A 286 17.91 0.02 -1.85
C GLN A 286 18.35 0.27 -0.40
N SER A 287 19.65 0.11 -0.12
CA SER A 287 20.20 0.17 1.25
C SER A 287 19.73 1.40 2.05
N LYS A 288 19.67 2.58 1.43
CA LYS A 288 19.20 3.80 2.09
C LYS A 288 17.74 3.73 2.56
N PHE A 289 16.88 2.98 1.87
CA PHE A 289 15.49 2.76 2.24
C PHE A 289 15.39 1.71 3.34
N VAL A 290 16.13 0.61 3.20
CA VAL A 290 16.27 -0.39 4.26
C VAL A 290 16.76 0.23 5.56
N ASP A 291 17.79 1.10 5.50
CA ASP A 291 18.32 1.82 6.67
C ASP A 291 17.26 2.71 7.36
N TYR A 292 16.35 3.30 6.60
CA TYR A 292 15.22 4.08 7.13
C TYR A 292 14.16 3.18 7.77
N TRP A 293 13.79 2.08 7.11
CA TRP A 293 12.69 1.21 7.52
C TRP A 293 13.04 0.22 8.63
N GLN A 294 14.28 -0.23 8.71
CA GLN A 294 14.69 -1.21 9.73
C GLN A 294 14.42 -0.74 11.19
N PRO A 295 14.71 0.51 11.60
CA PRO A 295 14.34 1.00 12.92
C PRO A 295 12.81 1.07 13.13
N ILE A 296 12.04 1.33 12.06
CA ILE A 296 10.59 1.36 12.10
C ILE A 296 10.06 -0.04 12.42
N LEU A 297 10.44 -1.06 11.65
CA LEU A 297 9.99 -2.44 11.86
C LEU A 297 10.33 -2.92 13.29
N ARG A 298 11.54 -2.67 13.77
CA ARG A 298 11.94 -3.04 15.14
C ARG A 298 11.06 -2.42 16.23
N GLY A 299 10.44 -1.28 15.96
CA GLY A 299 9.58 -0.57 16.91
C GLY A 299 8.08 -0.68 16.64
N ALA A 300 7.67 -1.26 15.50
CA ALA A 300 6.29 -1.22 15.00
C ALA A 300 5.46 -2.48 15.29
N SER A 301 5.98 -3.43 16.10
CA SER A 301 5.24 -4.65 16.42
C SER A 301 3.86 -4.30 17.02
N GLY A 302 2.78 -4.80 16.37
CA GLY A 302 1.40 -4.54 16.75
C GLY A 302 0.89 -3.13 16.37
N TYR A 303 1.54 -2.45 15.42
CA TYR A 303 1.11 -1.13 14.96
C TYR A 303 0.97 -1.01 13.43
N PHE A 304 0.91 -2.12 12.75
CA PHE A 304 0.36 -2.30 11.40
C PHE A 304 -0.07 -3.76 11.24
N ASP A 305 -1.04 -4.01 10.38
CA ASP A 305 -1.59 -5.33 10.11
C ASP A 305 -0.97 -5.94 8.85
N LEU A 306 -0.66 -5.12 7.84
CA LEU A 306 -0.09 -5.52 6.55
C LEU A 306 1.19 -4.73 6.23
N GLY A 307 2.20 -5.43 5.71
CA GLY A 307 3.37 -4.81 5.12
C GLY A 307 3.06 -4.18 3.77
N ASN A 308 3.95 -3.28 3.29
CA ASN A 308 3.72 -2.57 2.04
C ASN A 308 5.04 -2.19 1.36
N ILE A 309 5.18 -2.57 0.09
CA ILE A 309 6.35 -2.28 -0.74
C ILE A 309 5.95 -1.66 -2.07
N HIS A 310 6.77 -0.77 -2.61
CA HIS A 310 6.64 -0.21 -3.95
C HIS A 310 7.79 -0.66 -4.86
N SER A 311 7.50 -0.81 -6.14
CA SER A 311 8.49 -1.09 -7.17
C SER A 311 8.14 -0.36 -8.45
N ILE A 312 8.71 0.82 -8.65
CA ILE A 312 8.50 1.63 -9.84
C ILE A 312 9.76 1.64 -10.69
N SER A 313 9.61 1.24 -11.96
CA SER A 313 10.71 1.25 -12.96
C SER A 313 11.93 0.45 -12.51
N SER A 314 11.74 -0.63 -11.77
CA SER A 314 12.79 -1.49 -11.28
C SER A 314 13.17 -2.54 -12.31
N SER A 315 14.40 -3.05 -12.18
CA SER A 315 14.86 -4.23 -12.92
C SER A 315 14.46 -5.54 -12.23
N ASP A 316 13.86 -5.45 -11.06
CA ASP A 316 13.46 -6.63 -10.33
C ASP A 316 12.38 -7.40 -11.08
N LEU A 317 12.50 -8.70 -10.98
CA LEU A 317 11.65 -9.63 -11.70
C LEU A 317 10.35 -9.93 -10.94
N ASP A 318 10.26 -9.54 -9.66
CA ASP A 318 9.15 -9.82 -8.77
C ASP A 318 8.71 -8.61 -7.93
N PHE A 319 8.94 -7.40 -8.39
CA PHE A 319 8.57 -6.16 -7.69
C PHE A 319 9.10 -6.06 -6.25
N PHE A 320 10.31 -6.57 -5.99
CA PHE A 320 10.92 -6.68 -4.65
C PHE A 320 10.19 -7.60 -3.67
N ALA A 321 9.21 -8.40 -4.11
CA ALA A 321 8.39 -9.19 -3.20
C ALA A 321 9.22 -10.18 -2.39
N SER A 322 10.16 -10.91 -3.02
CA SER A 322 11.06 -11.85 -2.33
C SER A 322 11.97 -11.14 -1.33
N GLU A 323 12.64 -10.05 -1.73
CA GLU A 323 13.53 -9.30 -0.83
C GLU A 323 12.77 -8.66 0.34
N TYR A 324 11.54 -8.19 0.09
CA TYR A 324 10.70 -7.61 1.13
C TYR A 324 10.17 -8.67 2.10
N ARG A 325 9.82 -9.87 1.61
CA ARG A 325 9.46 -11.00 2.47
C ARG A 325 10.61 -11.34 3.43
N ASP A 326 11.83 -11.50 2.88
CA ASP A 326 13.02 -11.76 3.68
C ASP A 326 13.25 -10.64 4.71
N PHE A 327 13.07 -9.38 4.32
CA PHE A 327 13.23 -8.24 5.21
C PHE A 327 12.20 -8.22 6.34
N LEU A 328 10.95 -8.58 6.07
CA LEU A 328 9.92 -8.74 7.11
C LEU A 328 10.29 -9.91 8.05
N ASP A 329 10.71 -11.04 7.53
CA ASP A 329 11.09 -12.23 8.30
C ASP A 329 12.26 -11.93 9.26
N GLU A 330 13.32 -11.28 8.76
CA GLU A 330 14.48 -10.88 9.53
C GLU A 330 14.16 -9.89 10.68
N ASN A 331 13.08 -9.13 10.54
CA ASN A 331 12.65 -8.16 11.54
C ASN A 331 11.49 -8.65 12.42
N GLY A 332 11.11 -9.94 12.33
CA GLY A 332 10.13 -10.58 13.21
C GLY A 332 8.68 -10.49 12.72
N PHE A 333 8.47 -10.21 11.44
CA PHE A 333 7.16 -10.11 10.78
C PHE A 333 6.90 -11.26 9.79
N GLY A 334 7.48 -12.44 10.02
CA GLY A 334 7.39 -13.59 9.11
C GLY A 334 5.98 -14.10 8.83
N SER A 335 5.01 -13.82 9.71
CA SER A 335 3.60 -14.16 9.51
C SER A 335 2.76 -12.99 9.04
N THR A 336 3.34 -11.81 8.83
CA THR A 336 2.62 -10.63 8.37
C THR A 336 2.48 -10.68 6.86
N GLU A 337 1.28 -10.61 6.36
CA GLU A 337 0.99 -10.45 4.93
C GLU A 337 1.49 -9.10 4.42
N PHE A 338 1.72 -9.00 3.12
CA PHE A 338 2.13 -7.73 2.52
C PHE A 338 1.56 -7.54 1.11
N TRP A 339 1.41 -6.29 0.74
CA TRP A 339 0.93 -5.85 -0.56
C TRP A 339 2.02 -5.10 -1.33
N VAL A 340 1.94 -5.15 -2.65
CA VAL A 340 2.73 -4.28 -3.54
C VAL A 340 1.79 -3.18 -4.02
N THR A 341 1.78 -2.03 -3.34
CA THR A 341 0.75 -1.00 -3.61
C THR A 341 1.13 -0.02 -4.73
N GLU A 342 2.33 -0.15 -5.28
CA GLU A 342 2.75 0.46 -6.54
C GLU A 342 3.67 -0.49 -7.31
N ALA A 343 3.19 -1.05 -8.41
CA ALA A 343 3.95 -1.91 -9.31
C ALA A 343 4.00 -1.34 -10.72
N LEU A 344 5.19 -1.10 -11.25
CA LEU A 344 5.42 -0.66 -12.62
C LEU A 344 6.72 -1.24 -13.16
N VAL A 345 6.61 -2.08 -14.18
CA VAL A 345 7.79 -2.57 -14.91
C VAL A 345 8.40 -1.44 -15.73
N GLY A 346 9.69 -1.24 -15.59
CA GLY A 346 10.43 -0.21 -16.30
C GLY A 346 11.71 -0.71 -16.93
N THR A 347 12.39 0.17 -17.64
CA THR A 347 13.74 -0.08 -18.14
C THR A 347 14.73 0.58 -17.20
N PRO A 348 15.69 -0.17 -16.62
CA PRO A 348 16.74 0.42 -15.79
C PRO A 348 17.48 1.53 -16.52
N PRO A 349 17.87 2.63 -15.83
CA PRO A 349 18.43 3.83 -16.47
C PRO A 349 19.70 3.63 -17.31
N ARG A 350 20.41 2.52 -17.11
CA ARG A 350 21.66 2.19 -17.81
C ARG A 350 21.49 1.11 -18.87
N GLU A 351 20.30 0.59 -19.03
CA GLU A 351 19.99 -0.46 -19.99
C GLU A 351 19.36 0.11 -21.25
N GLN A 352 19.35 -0.70 -22.31
CA GLN A 352 18.63 -0.36 -23.52
C GLN A 352 17.14 -0.29 -23.21
N LYS A 353 16.45 0.79 -23.65
CA LYS A 353 15.02 0.96 -23.48
C LYS A 353 14.27 -0.28 -24.00
N LEU A 354 13.47 -0.90 -23.15
CA LEU A 354 12.62 -2.00 -23.51
C LEU A 354 11.49 -1.54 -24.44
N SER A 355 11.07 -2.40 -25.37
CA SER A 355 9.85 -2.19 -26.15
C SER A 355 8.61 -2.41 -25.28
N GLU A 356 7.44 -1.90 -25.70
CA GLU A 356 6.17 -2.18 -25.05
C GLU A 356 5.89 -3.69 -24.93
N ASP A 357 6.21 -4.47 -25.96
CA ASP A 357 6.09 -5.94 -25.94
C ASP A 357 6.97 -6.57 -24.86
N GLN A 358 8.20 -6.11 -24.71
CA GLN A 358 9.09 -6.61 -23.65
C GLN A 358 8.62 -6.21 -22.25
N LEU A 359 8.09 -5.00 -22.12
CA LEU A 359 7.50 -4.54 -20.85
C LEU A 359 6.27 -5.37 -20.48
N ALA A 360 5.37 -5.61 -21.44
CA ALA A 360 4.18 -6.44 -21.24
C ALA A 360 4.54 -7.88 -20.80
N ARG A 361 5.53 -8.50 -21.44
CA ARG A 361 6.02 -9.83 -21.05
C ARG A 361 6.59 -9.82 -19.62
N ARG A 362 7.42 -8.83 -19.28
CA ARG A 362 7.95 -8.67 -17.91
C ARG A 362 6.84 -8.38 -16.89
N THR A 363 5.77 -7.72 -17.29
CA THR A 363 4.61 -7.50 -16.42
C THR A 363 3.98 -8.83 -16.01
N MET A 364 3.69 -9.72 -16.96
CA MET A 364 3.12 -11.04 -16.64
C MET A 364 4.02 -11.84 -15.69
N THR A 365 5.31 -11.93 -16.01
CA THR A 365 6.25 -12.69 -15.18
C THR A 365 6.45 -12.04 -13.81
N GLY A 366 6.51 -10.71 -13.74
CA GLY A 366 6.66 -9.96 -12.49
C GLY A 366 5.49 -10.19 -11.53
N TYR A 367 4.26 -10.09 -12.02
CA TYR A 367 3.07 -10.37 -11.20
C TYR A 367 3.05 -11.82 -10.69
N ALA A 368 3.27 -12.79 -11.59
CA ALA A 368 3.27 -14.19 -11.20
C ALA A 368 4.35 -14.49 -10.14
N SER A 369 5.56 -13.97 -10.34
CA SER A 369 6.68 -14.15 -9.39
C SER A 369 6.40 -13.46 -8.05
N SER A 370 5.78 -12.26 -8.06
CA SER A 370 5.44 -11.55 -6.82
C SER A 370 4.39 -12.29 -6.00
N PHE A 371 3.35 -12.83 -6.64
CA PHE A 371 2.36 -13.66 -5.95
C PHE A 371 3.01 -14.92 -5.37
N ALA A 372 3.89 -15.59 -6.13
CA ALA A 372 4.64 -16.75 -5.66
C ALA A 372 5.59 -16.43 -4.50
N ALA A 373 6.07 -15.19 -4.39
CA ALA A 373 6.87 -14.68 -3.28
C ALA A 373 6.04 -14.26 -2.06
N GLY A 374 4.70 -14.34 -2.15
CA GLY A 374 3.78 -14.08 -1.04
C GLY A 374 3.16 -12.68 -1.02
N ALA A 375 3.26 -11.89 -2.08
CA ALA A 375 2.43 -10.70 -2.22
C ALA A 375 0.96 -11.12 -2.35
N ASP A 376 0.07 -10.50 -1.57
CA ASP A 376 -1.35 -10.83 -1.60
C ASP A 376 -2.11 -9.99 -2.63
N ILE A 377 -1.89 -8.67 -2.65
CA ILE A 377 -2.48 -7.77 -3.64
C ILE A 377 -1.38 -6.92 -4.30
N ILE A 378 -1.50 -6.76 -5.63
CA ILE A 378 -0.56 -5.95 -6.41
C ILE A 378 -1.31 -4.85 -7.15
N PHE A 379 -0.93 -3.59 -6.89
CA PHE A 379 -1.52 -2.42 -7.52
C PHE A 379 -0.69 -1.95 -8.73
N ASN A 380 -1.30 -2.01 -9.90
CA ASN A 380 -0.71 -1.46 -11.11
C ASN A 380 -0.68 0.07 -11.08
N VAL A 381 0.47 0.66 -11.39
CA VAL A 381 0.61 2.11 -11.61
C VAL A 381 0.13 2.45 -13.03
N GLY A 382 -1.16 2.26 -13.26
CA GLY A 382 -1.78 2.48 -14.57
C GLY A 382 -1.72 3.94 -15.00
N GLY A 383 -1.61 4.17 -16.31
CA GLY A 383 -1.57 5.51 -16.89
C GLY A 383 -0.27 6.30 -16.64
N HIS A 384 0.69 5.70 -15.96
CA HIS A 384 1.99 6.28 -15.63
C HIS A 384 3.14 5.60 -16.38
N ASP A 385 2.85 4.60 -17.19
CA ASP A 385 3.85 3.94 -18.03
C ASP A 385 4.50 4.98 -18.97
N PRO A 386 5.80 5.23 -18.85
CA PRO A 386 6.51 6.17 -19.71
C PRO A 386 6.52 5.76 -21.20
N THR A 387 6.09 4.52 -21.50
CA THR A 387 6.05 3.98 -22.85
C THR A 387 4.67 4.02 -23.49
N GLY A 388 3.57 4.19 -22.74
CA GLY A 388 2.25 4.07 -23.36
C GLY A 388 1.10 4.79 -22.65
N GLY A 389 1.11 4.95 -21.35
CA GLY A 389 -0.07 5.46 -20.63
C GLY A 389 -1.29 4.52 -20.71
N PRO A 390 -2.51 5.03 -20.53
CA PRO A 390 -3.73 4.24 -20.62
C PRO A 390 -3.81 3.51 -21.97
N GLY A 391 -3.99 2.18 -21.93
CA GLY A 391 -4.05 1.31 -23.10
C GLY A 391 -2.69 0.80 -23.57
N SER A 392 -1.62 0.92 -22.77
CA SER A 392 -0.33 0.26 -23.03
C SER A 392 -0.48 -1.26 -23.04
N LEU A 393 0.46 -1.96 -23.69
CA LEU A 393 0.45 -3.44 -23.68
C LEU A 393 0.64 -3.99 -22.25
N SER A 394 1.39 -3.31 -21.41
CA SER A 394 1.56 -3.70 -20.00
C SER A 394 0.25 -3.59 -19.21
N GLU A 395 -0.51 -2.49 -19.37
CA GLU A 395 -1.83 -2.35 -18.72
C GLU A 395 -2.78 -3.44 -19.21
N LYS A 396 -2.83 -3.70 -20.53
CA LYS A 396 -3.62 -4.79 -21.08
C LYS A 396 -3.23 -6.16 -20.52
N THR A 397 -1.93 -6.41 -20.28
CA THR A 397 -1.47 -7.65 -19.67
C THR A 397 -2.00 -7.80 -18.24
N VAL A 398 -1.97 -6.72 -17.45
CA VAL A 398 -2.54 -6.74 -16.09
C VAL A 398 -4.04 -7.04 -16.12
N GLU A 399 -4.79 -6.42 -17.05
CA GLU A 399 -6.23 -6.68 -17.20
C GLU A 399 -6.50 -8.15 -17.57
N VAL A 400 -5.73 -8.72 -18.49
CA VAL A 400 -5.83 -10.15 -18.88
C VAL A 400 -5.54 -11.07 -17.68
N MET A 401 -4.52 -10.74 -16.89
CA MET A 401 -4.21 -11.50 -15.67
C MET A 401 -5.30 -11.34 -14.60
N ALA A 402 -5.83 -10.14 -14.40
CA ALA A 402 -6.90 -9.88 -13.43
C ALA A 402 -8.19 -10.66 -13.77
N GLN A 403 -8.51 -10.78 -15.06
CA GLN A 403 -9.65 -11.57 -15.56
C GLN A 403 -9.44 -13.09 -15.40
N THR A 404 -8.18 -13.56 -15.47
CA THR A 404 -7.87 -15.00 -15.49
C THR A 404 -7.49 -15.53 -14.12
N LEU A 405 -6.79 -14.72 -13.32
CA LEU A 405 -6.22 -15.11 -12.03
C LEU A 405 -6.85 -14.35 -10.85
N GLY A 406 -7.76 -13.41 -11.11
CA GLY A 406 -8.18 -12.42 -10.11
C GLY A 406 -8.54 -12.97 -8.75
N ASP A 407 -9.22 -14.09 -8.71
CA ASP A 407 -9.76 -14.72 -7.51
C ASP A 407 -9.04 -16.03 -7.10
N PHE A 408 -7.77 -16.21 -7.49
CA PHE A 408 -7.05 -17.43 -7.10
C PHE A 408 -7.06 -17.64 -5.57
N ILE A 409 -7.07 -18.90 -5.15
CA ILE A 409 -7.12 -19.30 -3.73
C ILE A 409 -5.79 -19.89 -3.23
N GLY A 410 -4.85 -20.14 -4.12
CA GLY A 410 -3.54 -20.67 -3.80
C GLY A 410 -2.55 -20.41 -4.93
N VAL A 411 -1.29 -20.23 -4.56
CA VAL A 411 -0.18 -20.04 -5.51
C VAL A 411 1.03 -20.86 -5.05
N SER A 412 1.69 -21.53 -6.00
CA SER A 412 2.86 -22.36 -5.72
C SER A 412 3.91 -22.25 -6.84
N PRO A 413 5.15 -21.85 -6.54
CA PRO A 413 6.23 -21.94 -7.49
C PRO A 413 6.61 -23.43 -7.67
N LEU A 414 6.50 -23.93 -8.90
CA LEU A 414 6.91 -25.29 -9.26
C LEU A 414 8.34 -25.32 -9.80
N ASP A 415 8.79 -24.26 -10.45
CA ASP A 415 10.14 -24.02 -10.94
C ASP A 415 10.36 -22.51 -11.03
N GLU A 416 11.58 -22.07 -11.31
CA GLU A 416 11.96 -20.66 -11.48
C GLU A 416 11.05 -19.92 -12.50
N ASN A 417 10.62 -20.64 -13.54
CA ASN A 417 9.82 -20.09 -14.65
C ASN A 417 8.45 -20.77 -14.81
N LEU A 418 7.94 -21.39 -13.76
CA LEU A 418 6.66 -22.09 -13.74
C LEU A 418 5.95 -21.91 -12.40
N ILE A 419 4.82 -21.25 -12.42
CA ILE A 419 4.02 -20.95 -11.23
C ILE A 419 2.61 -21.51 -11.43
N GLU A 420 2.11 -22.22 -10.42
CA GLU A 420 0.78 -22.80 -10.37
C GLU A 420 -0.16 -21.95 -9.51
N PHE A 421 -1.35 -21.69 -10.02
CA PHE A 421 -2.43 -21.00 -9.32
C PHE A 421 -3.64 -21.94 -9.20
N GLU A 422 -4.17 -22.10 -7.99
CA GLU A 422 -5.39 -22.82 -7.71
C GLU A 422 -6.59 -21.87 -7.78
N MET A 423 -7.62 -22.24 -8.55
CA MET A 423 -8.80 -21.40 -8.73
C MET A 423 -10.01 -21.95 -7.95
N PRO A 424 -10.95 -21.09 -7.48
CA PRO A 424 -12.16 -21.53 -6.79
C PRO A 424 -13.04 -22.48 -7.63
N SER A 425 -12.97 -22.37 -8.96
CA SER A 425 -13.65 -23.25 -9.90
C SER A 425 -13.17 -24.71 -9.85
N GLY A 426 -12.05 -24.99 -9.16
CA GLY A 426 -11.33 -26.26 -9.17
C GLY A 426 -10.45 -26.45 -10.40
N SER A 427 -10.28 -25.42 -11.22
CA SER A 427 -9.25 -25.40 -12.27
C SER A 427 -7.88 -25.02 -11.70
N THR A 428 -6.85 -25.31 -12.49
CA THR A 428 -5.48 -24.85 -12.23
C THR A 428 -5.05 -23.98 -13.39
N VAL A 429 -4.41 -22.83 -13.07
CA VAL A 429 -3.77 -21.98 -14.07
C VAL A 429 -2.29 -21.99 -13.85
N PHE A 430 -1.53 -22.39 -14.87
CA PHE A 430 -0.07 -22.30 -14.87
C PHE A 430 0.38 -21.05 -15.60
N VAL A 431 1.27 -20.28 -15.01
CA VAL A 431 2.01 -19.22 -15.70
C VAL A 431 3.41 -19.70 -15.97
N LEU A 432 3.81 -19.74 -17.24
CA LEU A 432 5.13 -20.24 -17.64
C LEU A 432 5.82 -19.34 -18.68
N TRP A 433 7.16 -19.33 -18.63
CA TRP A 433 8.01 -18.55 -19.53
C TRP A 433 9.40 -19.20 -19.67
N ASP A 434 10.28 -18.62 -20.50
CA ASP A 434 11.69 -19.02 -20.70
C ASP A 434 11.90 -20.54 -20.92
N ASN A 435 11.01 -21.12 -21.76
CA ASN A 435 10.98 -22.54 -22.12
C ASN A 435 10.67 -23.52 -20.98
N ALA A 436 10.03 -23.04 -19.89
CA ALA A 436 9.42 -23.94 -18.93
C ALA A 436 8.41 -24.87 -19.58
N VAL A 437 8.19 -26.03 -19.02
CA VAL A 437 7.28 -27.06 -19.51
C VAL A 437 6.27 -27.42 -18.42
N LEU A 438 5.05 -27.77 -18.84
CA LEU A 438 4.02 -28.21 -17.91
C LEU A 438 4.41 -29.49 -17.18
N PRO A 439 3.92 -29.70 -15.95
CA PRO A 439 4.13 -30.95 -15.23
C PRO A 439 3.65 -32.16 -16.06
N PRO A 440 4.33 -33.31 -16.00
CA PRO A 440 3.93 -34.52 -16.75
C PRO A 440 2.52 -35.05 -16.42
N SER A 441 1.95 -34.61 -15.30
CA SER A 441 0.56 -34.92 -14.90
C SER A 441 -0.48 -34.17 -15.74
N VAL A 442 -0.13 -33.08 -16.39
CA VAL A 442 -1.00 -32.32 -17.27
C VAL A 442 -0.96 -32.97 -18.66
N SER A 443 -2.13 -33.36 -19.17
CA SER A 443 -2.25 -34.06 -20.45
C SER A 443 -3.58 -33.73 -21.12
N GLY A 444 -3.62 -33.88 -22.44
CA GLY A 444 -4.81 -33.56 -23.27
C GLY A 444 -4.84 -32.09 -23.66
N GLU A 445 -6.02 -31.66 -24.11
CA GLU A 445 -6.25 -30.29 -24.56
C GLU A 445 -6.28 -29.31 -23.36
N VAL A 446 -5.58 -28.17 -23.49
CA VAL A 446 -5.53 -27.09 -22.54
C VAL A 446 -5.83 -25.76 -23.23
N THR A 447 -6.36 -24.79 -22.49
CA THR A 447 -6.53 -23.43 -23.00
C THR A 447 -5.26 -22.64 -22.72
N VAL A 448 -4.69 -22.04 -23.76
CA VAL A 448 -3.49 -21.21 -23.70
C VAL A 448 -3.87 -19.76 -23.94
N ILE A 449 -3.51 -18.87 -23.00
CA ILE A 449 -3.73 -17.43 -23.11
C ILE A 449 -2.37 -16.73 -23.10
N ASP A 450 -2.05 -15.96 -24.13
CA ASP A 450 -0.84 -15.16 -24.15
C ASP A 450 -0.98 -13.88 -23.30
N TYR A 451 0.13 -13.15 -23.09
CA TYR A 451 0.16 -11.92 -22.28
C TYR A 451 -0.68 -10.76 -22.88
N LEU A 452 -1.20 -10.89 -24.10
CA LEU A 452 -2.12 -9.93 -24.73
C LEU A 452 -3.58 -10.41 -24.75
N GLY A 453 -3.87 -11.59 -24.17
CA GLY A 453 -5.20 -12.16 -24.09
C GLY A 453 -5.63 -12.93 -25.34
N ASN A 454 -4.72 -13.27 -26.28
CA ASN A 454 -5.05 -14.16 -27.38
C ASN A 454 -5.16 -15.59 -26.85
N GLU A 455 -6.30 -16.24 -27.13
CA GLU A 455 -6.64 -17.56 -26.64
C GLU A 455 -6.56 -18.61 -27.74
N ASN A 456 -5.96 -19.77 -27.43
CA ASN A 456 -5.88 -20.95 -28.29
C ASN A 456 -6.10 -22.22 -27.47
N ILE A 457 -6.50 -23.31 -28.13
CA ILE A 457 -6.52 -24.65 -27.56
C ILE A 457 -5.32 -25.41 -28.14
N GLU A 458 -4.51 -25.99 -27.27
CA GLU A 458 -3.29 -26.71 -27.64
C GLU A 458 -3.24 -28.06 -26.89
N GLU A 459 -2.53 -29.06 -27.40
CA GLU A 459 -2.18 -30.25 -26.62
C GLU A 459 -1.14 -29.89 -25.57
N ALA A 460 -1.32 -30.27 -24.35
CA ALA A 460 -0.45 -29.89 -23.21
C ALA A 460 1.04 -30.21 -23.47
N ILE A 461 1.34 -31.31 -24.16
CA ILE A 461 2.71 -31.72 -24.51
C ILE A 461 3.37 -30.79 -25.54
N GLU A 462 2.60 -30.00 -26.31
CA GLU A 462 3.07 -29.08 -27.34
C GLU A 462 3.28 -27.66 -26.77
N VAL A 463 2.74 -27.39 -25.55
CA VAL A 463 2.86 -26.09 -24.93
C VAL A 463 4.31 -25.81 -24.54
N SER A 464 4.84 -24.68 -24.99
CA SER A 464 6.16 -24.21 -24.62
C SER A 464 6.14 -22.80 -24.05
N GLY A 465 6.98 -22.52 -23.07
CA GLY A 465 7.14 -21.21 -22.45
C GLY A 465 8.08 -20.25 -23.21
N SER A 466 8.19 -20.34 -24.54
CA SER A 466 9.04 -19.43 -25.31
C SER A 466 8.67 -17.95 -25.18
N SER A 467 7.46 -17.67 -24.71
CA SER A 467 6.91 -16.37 -24.35
C SER A 467 6.01 -16.58 -23.12
N PRO A 468 5.89 -15.60 -22.20
CA PRO A 468 5.00 -15.73 -21.07
C PRO A 468 3.57 -16.00 -21.50
N ARG A 469 2.93 -16.97 -20.86
CA ARG A 469 1.55 -17.38 -21.11
C ARG A 469 0.91 -18.03 -19.89
N MET A 470 -0.41 -17.97 -19.83
CA MET A 470 -1.24 -18.68 -18.87
C MET A 470 -1.84 -19.92 -19.51
N ILE A 471 -1.84 -21.03 -18.81
CA ILE A 471 -2.39 -22.30 -19.25
C ILE A 471 -3.47 -22.74 -18.29
N ILE A 472 -4.71 -22.82 -18.76
CA ILE A 472 -5.85 -23.26 -17.96
C ILE A 472 -6.05 -24.75 -18.16
N VAL A 473 -6.05 -25.47 -17.03
CA VAL A 473 -6.33 -26.90 -16.96
C VAL A 473 -7.62 -27.12 -16.14
N GLY A 474 -8.62 -27.71 -16.76
CA GLY A 474 -9.94 -27.89 -16.15
C GLY A 474 -10.99 -26.91 -16.66
N PRO A 475 -12.10 -26.71 -15.94
CA PRO A 475 -13.12 -25.74 -16.32
C PRO A 475 -12.53 -24.33 -16.31
N ARG A 476 -13.09 -23.45 -17.14
CA ARG A 476 -12.65 -22.05 -17.17
C ARG A 476 -12.93 -21.40 -15.80
N PRO A 477 -11.99 -20.63 -15.22
CA PRO A 477 -12.16 -19.88 -13.97
C PRO A 477 -13.30 -18.87 -14.02
#